data_60395af1c37ddc64717fee24f735559d
#
_entry.id   60395af1c37ddc64717fee24f735559d
#
_cell.length_a   1.000
_cell.length_b   1.000
_cell.length_c   1.000
_cell.angle_alpha   90.00
_cell.angle_beta   90.00
_cell.angle_gamma   90.00
#
_symmetry.space_group_name_H-M   'P 1'
#
loop_
_entity.id
_entity.type
_entity.pdbx_description
1 polymer ?
#
loop_
_entity_poly.entity_id
_entity_poly.type
_entity_poly.pdbx_seq_one_letter_code
_entity_poly.pdbx_strand_id
1 'polypeptide(L)'
;MVLSTPSMEDHVMSIVVRFKPVNLTTEKYEESIRRLKEAGTWPPDGLDYHVFFGPEENLHVSEIWDSQEQLEAFGQRLMPILAKIGIEFSGDPDVFEVRDIVKR
;
A
#
# COMPACT_ATOMS: atom_id res chain seq x y z
N MET A 1 -7.23 -8.91 -30.81
CA MET A 1 -6.84 -8.38 -30.52
C MET A 1 -6.41 -7.92 -30.17
N VAL A 2 -6.44 -7.87 -30.17
CA VAL A 2 -5.90 -7.21 -29.72
C VAL A 2 -5.82 -6.85 -29.23
N LEU A 3 -6.01 -6.91 -29.13
CA LEU A 3 -5.88 -6.39 -28.48
C LEU A 3 -5.49 -5.85 -28.02
N SER A 4 -5.42 -5.84 -28.06
CA SER A 4 -4.92 -5.10 -27.56
C SER A 4 -4.64 -4.51 -27.18
N THR A 5 -4.66 -4.59 -27.24
CA THR A 5 -4.27 -3.85 -26.87
C THR A 5 -4.16 -3.28 -26.29
N PRO A 6 -4.22 -3.06 -26.22
CA PRO A 6 -3.94 -2.33 -25.58
C PRO A 6 -3.68 -1.96 -24.85
N SER A 7 -3.77 -1.96 -24.89
CA SER A 7 -3.42 -1.43 -24.22
C SER A 7 -3.35 -1.16 -23.55
N MET A 8 -3.50 -1.36 -23.66
CA MET A 8 -3.39 -1.03 -22.96
C MET A 8 -3.25 -0.75 -22.22
N GLU A 9 -3.39 -0.76 -22.38
CA GLU A 9 -3.23 -0.50 -21.70
C GLU A 9 -2.95 -0.50 -20.88
N ASP A 10 -2.99 -0.59 -21.22
CA ASP A 10 -2.55 -0.70 -20.61
C ASP A 10 -2.27 -0.63 -19.75
N HIS A 11 -2.44 -0.46 -19.98
CA HIS A 11 -2.13 -0.45 -19.31
C HIS A 11 -1.85 -0.53 -18.03
N VAL A 12 -2.20 -0.21 -18.02
CA VAL A 12 -1.94 0.06 -16.60
C VAL A 12 -2.48 -1.07 -15.74
N MET A 13 -1.60 -1.84 -15.16
CA MET A 13 -1.96 -3.00 -14.36
C MET A 13 -2.02 -2.58 -12.90
N SER A 14 -3.20 -2.69 -12.28
CA SER A 14 -3.31 -2.53 -10.83
C SER A 14 -2.48 -3.61 -10.13
N ILE A 15 -1.96 -3.27 -8.97
CA ILE A 15 -1.17 -4.21 -8.17
C ILE A 15 -1.76 -4.33 -6.78
N VAL A 16 -1.60 -5.51 -6.18
CA VAL A 16 -1.94 -5.73 -4.78
C VAL A 16 -0.64 -5.85 -4.00
N VAL A 17 -0.60 -5.19 -2.84
CA VAL A 17 0.60 -5.12 -2.01
C VAL A 17 0.25 -5.65 -0.63
N ARG A 18 1.09 -6.53 -0.11
CA ARG A 18 0.92 -7.09 1.23
C ARG A 18 2.17 -6.79 2.03
N PHE A 19 2.04 -5.95 3.04
CA PHE A 19 3.15 -5.59 3.91
C PHE A 19 3.34 -6.66 4.98
N LYS A 20 4.57 -6.77 5.49
CA LYS A 20 4.95 -7.79 6.46
C LYS A 20 5.47 -7.15 7.75
N PRO A 21 4.65 -6.37 8.46
CA PRO A 21 5.10 -5.76 9.70
C PRO A 21 5.27 -6.82 10.79
N VAL A 22 6.27 -6.61 11.64
CA VAL A 22 6.55 -7.55 12.73
C VAL A 22 6.17 -7.00 14.10
N ASN A 23 6.00 -5.68 14.20
CA ASN A 23 5.72 -5.03 15.49
C ASN A 23 4.66 -3.95 15.39
N LEU A 24 3.74 -4.09 14.43
CA LEU A 24 2.69 -3.09 14.25
C LEU A 24 1.67 -3.19 15.38
N THR A 25 1.28 -2.03 15.90
CA THR A 25 0.20 -1.91 16.88
C THR A 25 -0.82 -0.92 16.35
N THR A 26 -2.03 -0.97 16.90
CA THR A 26 -3.06 0.00 16.52
C THR A 26 -2.56 1.43 16.75
N GLU A 27 -1.87 1.66 17.88
CA GLU A 27 -1.35 3.00 18.17
C GLU A 27 -0.32 3.46 17.14
N LYS A 28 0.61 2.58 16.77
CA LYS A 28 1.61 2.91 15.77
C LYS A 28 0.96 3.18 14.41
N TYR A 29 -0.03 2.37 14.06
CA TYR A 29 -0.76 2.56 12.82
C TYR A 29 -1.44 3.92 12.79
N GLU A 30 -2.18 4.25 13.85
CA GLU A 30 -2.89 5.53 13.92
C GLU A 30 -1.92 6.71 13.86
N GLU A 31 -0.77 6.57 14.51
CA GLU A 31 0.25 7.61 14.46
C GLU A 31 0.79 7.79 13.03
N SER A 32 0.98 6.70 12.29
CA SER A 32 1.47 6.80 10.92
C SER A 32 0.47 7.53 10.04
N ILE A 33 -0.81 7.20 10.17
CA ILE A 33 -1.86 7.87 9.39
C ILE A 33 -1.94 9.35 9.75
N ARG A 34 -1.86 9.67 11.04
CA ARG A 34 -1.89 11.06 11.50
C ARG A 34 -0.76 11.87 10.86
N ARG A 35 0.46 11.31 10.86
CA ARG A 35 1.61 12.01 10.29
C ARG A 35 1.51 12.17 8.79
N LEU A 36 0.96 11.17 8.11
CA LEU A 36 0.74 11.27 6.66
C LEU A 36 -0.29 12.35 6.33
N LYS A 37 -1.34 12.44 7.12
CA LYS A 37 -2.34 13.50 6.93
C LYS A 37 -1.75 14.88 7.17
N GLU A 38 -0.95 15.03 8.21
CA GLU A 38 -0.30 16.30 8.51
C GLU A 38 0.65 16.72 7.39
N ALA A 39 1.30 15.75 6.76
CA ALA A 39 2.20 16.02 5.65
C ALA A 39 1.46 16.27 4.33
N GLY A 40 0.13 16.11 4.32
CA GLY A 40 -0.66 16.30 3.12
C GLY A 40 -0.53 15.17 2.11
N THR A 41 -0.11 13.99 2.55
CA THR A 41 0.17 12.86 1.65
C THR A 41 -0.77 11.68 1.87
N TRP A 42 -1.90 11.89 2.53
CA TRP A 42 -2.88 10.82 2.76
C TRP A 42 -4.29 11.27 2.39
N PRO A 43 -5.03 10.48 1.60
CA PRO A 43 -4.53 9.29 0.88
C PRO A 43 -3.70 9.70 -0.33
N PRO A 44 -2.71 8.88 -0.69
CA PRO A 44 -1.84 9.21 -1.83
C PRO A 44 -2.52 8.93 -3.17
N ASP A 45 -2.04 9.60 -4.21
CA ASP A 45 -2.52 9.33 -5.57
C ASP A 45 -2.20 7.90 -5.95
N GLY A 46 -3.18 7.24 -6.56
CA GLY A 46 -3.02 5.88 -7.03
C GLY A 46 -3.44 4.81 -6.04
N LEU A 47 -3.67 5.17 -4.79
CA LEU A 47 -4.14 4.22 -3.78
C LEU A 47 -5.63 3.98 -3.99
N ASP A 48 -5.98 2.74 -4.38
CA ASP A 48 -7.36 2.36 -4.66
C ASP A 48 -8.03 1.77 -3.42
N TYR A 49 -7.31 0.90 -2.69
CA TYR A 49 -7.78 0.30 -1.45
C TYR A 49 -6.66 0.27 -0.43
N HIS A 50 -7.03 0.43 0.81
CA HIS A 50 -6.13 0.30 1.95
C HIS A 50 -6.90 -0.39 3.06
N VAL A 51 -6.40 -1.53 3.52
CA VAL A 51 -7.04 -2.32 4.56
C VAL A 51 -6.07 -2.58 5.69
N PHE A 52 -6.45 -2.18 6.90
CA PHE A 52 -5.74 -2.47 8.13
C PHE A 52 -6.56 -3.51 8.87
N PHE A 53 -5.97 -4.67 9.19
CA PHE A 53 -6.77 -5.80 9.67
C PHE A 53 -5.93 -6.76 10.51
N GLY A 54 -6.64 -7.63 11.21
CA GLY A 54 -6.04 -8.68 12.01
C GLY A 54 -6.21 -8.44 13.51
N PRO A 55 -5.86 -9.45 14.33
CA PRO A 55 -5.87 -9.27 15.77
C PRO A 55 -4.69 -8.41 16.21
N GLU A 56 -4.77 -7.83 17.40
CA GLU A 56 -3.77 -6.87 17.86
C GLU A 56 -2.36 -7.47 17.87
N GLU A 57 -2.23 -8.75 18.13
CA GLU A 57 -0.90 -9.40 18.15
C GLU A 57 -0.38 -9.78 16.77
N ASN A 58 -1.18 -9.55 15.71
CA ASN A 58 -0.77 -9.93 14.36
C ASN A 58 -1.48 -9.06 13.33
N LEU A 59 -1.18 -7.76 13.37
CA LEU A 59 -1.82 -6.78 12.51
C LEU A 59 -1.15 -6.72 11.15
N HIS A 60 -1.96 -6.48 10.13
CA HIS A 60 -1.52 -6.46 8.74
C HIS A 60 -2.08 -5.27 8.00
N VAL A 61 -1.44 -4.95 6.88
CA VAL A 61 -1.92 -3.94 5.93
C VAL A 61 -1.81 -4.51 4.53
N SER A 62 -2.89 -4.40 3.77
CA SER A 62 -2.88 -4.75 2.35
C SER A 62 -3.46 -3.58 1.58
N GLU A 63 -2.94 -3.38 0.37
CA GLU A 63 -3.33 -2.24 -0.46
C GLU A 63 -3.46 -2.65 -1.91
N ILE A 64 -4.29 -1.91 -2.64
CA ILE A 64 -4.35 -2.02 -4.09
C ILE A 64 -4.02 -0.65 -4.66
N TRP A 65 -3.10 -0.63 -5.61
CA TRP A 65 -2.60 0.57 -6.23
C TRP A 65 -2.83 0.53 -7.74
N ASP A 66 -3.02 1.70 -8.32
CA ASP A 66 -3.19 1.80 -9.78
C ASP A 66 -1.91 1.39 -10.52
N SER A 67 -0.74 1.66 -9.93
CA SER A 67 0.53 1.30 -10.57
C SER A 67 1.62 1.11 -9.52
N GLN A 68 2.64 0.34 -9.87
CA GLN A 68 3.79 0.15 -9.01
C GLN A 68 4.59 1.43 -8.85
N GLU A 69 4.64 2.24 -9.91
CA GLU A 69 5.36 3.52 -9.87
C GLU A 69 4.80 4.44 -8.79
N GLN A 70 3.47 4.50 -8.66
CA GLN A 70 2.83 5.32 -7.64
C GLN A 70 3.10 4.78 -6.24
N LEU A 71 3.08 3.47 -6.09
CA LEU A 71 3.43 2.84 -4.82
C LEU A 71 4.85 3.20 -4.42
N GLU A 72 5.80 3.13 -5.35
CA GLU A 72 7.20 3.42 -5.05
C GLU A 72 7.40 4.89 -4.69
N ALA A 73 6.71 5.78 -5.38
CA ALA A 73 6.80 7.21 -5.08
C ALA A 73 6.29 7.48 -3.66
N PHE A 74 5.19 6.85 -3.29
CA PHE A 74 4.65 7.00 -1.94
C PHE A 74 5.59 6.40 -0.91
N GLY A 75 6.20 5.25 -1.24
CA GLY A 75 7.12 4.57 -0.33
C GLY A 75 8.27 5.45 0.12
N GLN A 76 8.75 6.32 -0.76
CA GLN A 76 9.85 7.23 -0.41
C GLN A 76 9.44 8.22 0.69
N ARG A 77 8.17 8.56 0.77
CA ARG A 77 7.66 9.46 1.82
C ARG A 77 7.28 8.67 3.06
N LEU A 78 6.76 7.46 2.87
CA LEU A 78 6.23 6.64 3.94
C LEU A 78 7.33 6.06 4.82
N MET A 79 8.39 5.51 4.22
CA MET A 79 9.38 4.76 4.97
C MET A 79 10.08 5.57 6.07
N PRO A 80 10.48 6.84 5.84
CA PRO A 80 11.06 7.62 6.94
C PRO A 80 10.10 7.84 8.11
N ILE A 81 8.81 7.98 7.81
CA ILE A 81 7.79 8.15 8.86
C ILE A 81 7.68 6.88 9.69
N LEU A 82 7.60 5.73 9.02
CA LEU A 82 7.50 4.44 9.71
C LEU A 82 8.73 4.15 10.55
N ALA A 83 9.91 4.51 10.03
CA ALA A 83 11.16 4.31 10.76
C ALA A 83 11.18 5.14 12.05
N LYS A 84 10.71 6.39 11.99
CA LYS A 84 10.66 7.25 13.17
C LYS A 84 9.69 6.74 14.23
N ILE A 85 8.61 6.12 13.80
CA ILE A 85 7.63 5.54 14.72
C ILE A 85 8.14 4.23 15.32
N GLY A 86 9.07 3.57 14.60
CA GLY A 86 9.62 2.30 15.05
C GLY A 86 8.87 1.09 14.52
N ILE A 87 8.21 1.25 13.37
CA ILE A 87 7.55 0.12 12.71
C ILE A 87 8.60 -0.62 11.88
N GLU A 88 8.71 -1.93 12.09
CA GLU A 88 9.67 -2.78 11.42
C GLU A 88 8.98 -3.83 10.57
N PHE A 89 9.69 -4.31 9.54
CA PHE A 89 9.15 -5.30 8.62
C PHE A 89 10.09 -6.48 8.53
N SER A 90 9.53 -7.68 8.26
CA SER A 90 10.32 -8.90 8.13
C SER A 90 10.96 -9.03 6.74
N GLY A 91 10.69 -8.10 5.84
CA GLY A 91 11.23 -8.12 4.50
C GLY A 91 10.45 -7.17 3.62
N ASP A 92 10.76 -7.19 2.33
CA ASP A 92 10.05 -6.37 1.36
C ASP A 92 8.60 -6.83 1.25
N PRO A 93 7.67 -5.93 0.95
CA PRO A 93 6.28 -6.33 0.76
C PRO A 93 6.14 -7.22 -0.47
N ASP A 94 5.15 -8.10 -0.43
CA ASP A 94 4.79 -8.89 -1.60
C ASP A 94 3.97 -8.00 -2.53
N VAL A 95 4.34 -8.00 -3.82
CA VAL A 95 3.66 -7.19 -4.83
C VAL A 95 3.27 -8.11 -5.98
N PHE A 96 1.98 -8.11 -6.31
CA PHE A 96 1.45 -8.96 -7.38
C PHE A 96 0.55 -8.15 -8.29
N GLU A 97 0.51 -8.52 -9.56
CA GLU A 97 -0.47 -7.93 -10.47
C GLU A 97 -1.86 -8.43 -10.12
N VAL A 98 -2.82 -7.50 -10.13
CA VAL A 98 -4.22 -7.87 -9.92
C VAL A 98 -4.73 -8.56 -11.18
N ARG A 99 -5.32 -9.73 -11.04
CA ARG A 99 -5.86 -10.47 -12.16
C ARG A 99 -7.34 -10.26 -12.35
N ASP A 100 -8.04 -9.96 -11.27
CA ASP A 100 -9.46 -9.66 -11.31
C ASP A 100 -9.81 -8.95 -10.01
N ILE A 101 -10.68 -7.97 -10.09
CA ILE A 101 -11.15 -7.25 -8.91
C ILE A 101 -12.62 -6.96 -9.08
N VAL A 102 -13.39 -7.27 -8.04
CA VAL A 102 -14.83 -7.04 -8.04
C VAL A 102 -15.13 -5.98 -6.97
N LYS A 103 -15.79 -4.92 -7.38
CA LYS A 103 -16.17 -3.82 -6.48
C LYS A 103 -17.69 -3.77 -6.38
N ARG A 104 -18.18 -3.42 -5.20
CA ARG A 104 -19.61 -3.26 -5.01
C ARG A 104 -20.11 -2.01 -5.69
#